data_9850c9b74d16b56b6bb27fe054f39919
#
_entry.id   9850c9b74d16b56b6bb27fe054f39919
#
_cell.length_a   1.000
_cell.length_b   1.000
_cell.length_c   1.000
_cell.angle_alpha   90.00
_cell.angle_beta   90.00
_cell.angle_gamma   90.00
#
_symmetry.space_group_name_H-M   'P 1'
#
loop_
_entity.id
_entity.type
_entity.pdbx_description
1 polymer ?
#
loop_
_entity_poly.entity_id
_entity_poly.type
_entity_poly.pdbx_seq_one_letter_code
_entity_poly.pdbx_strand_id
1 'polypeptide(L)'
;LHTSTDYSHAEKLKQELTQPLFNPMLKKWVGKGELDYERYLHTGTLLALQSPEDERVSHDELMFQIVHQSQELYLKLASREMVEVVAEMDRDALWAVVARLARVQKILQCISAEMAILETMTPSDYQVIRRSLGNGSGQESPGYNTLRHAADGLESAMERMLERRGVTLLEVYSAGGPADLRHVCEQLVTVDEGFQGWLYAHFQLVRRTIGVDRSVKALDGLPSQVLAARMNLPLFRALWDVRVELTAGWKREGGYAPGAHRPSTDAHEPRVGGGCPMHAMHSSHAAHVPHPHPAPHAHASAFAHAQELRSQS
;
A
#
# COMPACT_ATOMS: atom_id res chain seq x y z
N LEU A 1 -17.49 49.18 -3.38
CA LEU A 1 -18.51 48.36 -4.06
C LEU A 1 -18.22 46.90 -3.76
N HIS A 2 -18.79 46.35 -2.68
CA HIS A 2 -18.80 44.92 -2.44
C HIS A 2 -19.84 44.32 -3.39
N THR A 3 -19.37 43.65 -4.44
CA THR A 3 -20.23 42.75 -5.23
C THR A 3 -20.65 41.61 -4.32
N SER A 4 -21.91 41.60 -3.92
CA SER A 4 -22.52 40.44 -3.25
C SER A 4 -22.37 39.25 -4.19
N THR A 5 -21.55 38.27 -3.82
CA THR A 5 -21.41 37.03 -4.60
C THR A 5 -22.73 36.27 -4.44
N ASP A 6 -23.42 36.05 -5.55
CA ASP A 6 -24.69 35.32 -5.55
C ASP A 6 -24.43 33.81 -5.42
N TYR A 7 -24.61 33.25 -4.23
CA TYR A 7 -24.49 31.82 -3.94
C TYR A 7 -25.78 31.03 -4.24
N SER A 8 -26.85 31.68 -4.77
CA SER A 8 -28.15 31.04 -4.99
C SER A 8 -28.07 29.81 -5.92
N HIS A 9 -27.18 29.83 -6.91
CA HIS A 9 -26.98 28.69 -7.82
C HIS A 9 -26.40 27.46 -7.11
N ALA A 10 -25.41 27.63 -6.21
CA ALA A 10 -24.83 26.56 -5.45
C ALA A 10 -25.83 25.96 -4.47
N GLU A 11 -26.60 26.79 -3.77
CA GLU A 11 -27.64 26.34 -2.83
C GLU A 11 -28.77 25.59 -3.56
N LYS A 12 -29.17 26.06 -4.72
CA LYS A 12 -30.17 25.37 -5.55
C LYS A 12 -29.63 23.99 -5.98
N LEU A 13 -28.38 23.92 -6.45
CA LEU A 13 -27.75 22.65 -6.85
C LEU A 13 -27.63 21.68 -5.67
N LYS A 14 -27.23 22.16 -4.50
CA LYS A 14 -27.20 21.34 -3.27
C LYS A 14 -28.58 20.74 -2.97
N GLN A 15 -29.64 21.53 -3.04
CA GLN A 15 -31.00 21.02 -2.83
C GLN A 15 -31.39 19.96 -3.86
N GLU A 16 -31.01 20.13 -5.12
CA GLU A 16 -31.29 19.15 -6.17
C GLU A 16 -30.49 17.84 -5.97
N LEU A 17 -29.32 17.91 -5.35
CA LEU A 17 -28.42 16.78 -5.09
C LEU A 17 -28.59 16.13 -3.70
N THR A 18 -29.53 16.58 -2.87
CA THR A 18 -29.81 15.96 -1.56
C THR A 18 -30.34 14.53 -1.68
N GLN A 19 -30.93 14.17 -2.80
CA GLN A 19 -31.42 12.84 -3.10
C GLN A 19 -30.67 12.26 -4.29
N PRO A 20 -30.42 10.94 -4.32
CA PRO A 20 -29.83 10.28 -5.47
C PRO A 20 -30.63 10.58 -6.76
N LEU A 21 -29.94 10.97 -7.81
CA LEU A 21 -30.56 11.23 -9.10
C LEU A 21 -30.74 9.92 -9.87
N PHE A 22 -31.98 9.62 -10.23
CA PHE A 22 -32.32 8.44 -11.02
C PHE A 22 -32.53 8.82 -12.47
N ASN A 23 -32.22 7.87 -13.38
CA ASN A 23 -32.54 8.05 -14.78
C ASN A 23 -34.05 8.19 -14.97
N PRO A 24 -34.55 9.33 -15.47
CA PRO A 24 -35.99 9.59 -15.58
C PRO A 24 -36.74 8.60 -16.46
N MET A 25 -36.06 8.06 -17.49
CA MET A 25 -36.64 7.06 -18.39
C MET A 25 -36.87 5.74 -17.67
N LEU A 26 -35.87 5.26 -16.92
CA LEU A 26 -35.98 4.04 -16.12
C LEU A 26 -37.00 4.19 -15.00
N LYS A 27 -37.01 5.33 -14.31
CA LYS A 27 -37.99 5.61 -13.24
C LYS A 27 -39.42 5.59 -13.78
N LYS A 28 -39.65 6.11 -14.98
CA LYS A 28 -40.96 6.06 -15.64
C LYS A 28 -41.41 4.62 -15.94
N TRP A 29 -40.50 3.72 -16.28
CA TRP A 29 -40.80 2.32 -16.58
C TRP A 29 -41.11 1.49 -15.32
N VAL A 30 -40.35 1.71 -14.25
CA VAL A 30 -40.49 0.99 -12.97
C VAL A 30 -41.64 1.54 -12.12
N GLY A 31 -42.09 2.77 -12.38
CA GLY A 31 -43.16 3.43 -11.62
C GLY A 31 -42.68 3.89 -10.22
N LYS A 32 -43.46 3.59 -9.16
CA LYS A 32 -43.14 4.00 -7.79
C LYS A 32 -42.20 3.03 -7.05
N GLY A 33 -41.80 1.93 -7.67
CA GLY A 33 -40.94 0.93 -7.06
C GLY A 33 -39.45 1.34 -7.03
N GLU A 34 -38.66 0.67 -6.20
CA GLU A 34 -37.23 0.75 -6.24
C GLU A 34 -36.69 0.02 -7.48
N LEU A 35 -35.59 0.53 -8.06
CA LEU A 35 -34.87 -0.17 -9.13
C LEU A 35 -34.14 -1.40 -8.55
N ASP A 36 -34.03 -2.47 -9.34
CA ASP A 36 -33.28 -3.66 -8.91
C ASP A 36 -31.82 -3.35 -8.54
N TYR A 37 -31.21 -2.37 -9.18
CA TYR A 37 -29.89 -1.85 -8.83
C TYR A 37 -29.85 -1.27 -7.40
N GLU A 38 -30.83 -0.46 -7.02
CA GLU A 38 -30.93 0.10 -5.68
C GLU A 38 -31.12 -0.99 -4.62
N ARG A 39 -32.01 -1.95 -4.90
CA ARG A 39 -32.30 -3.07 -3.99
C ARG A 39 -31.08 -3.96 -3.80
N TYR A 40 -30.37 -4.29 -4.89
CA TYR A 40 -29.23 -5.20 -4.85
C TYR A 40 -28.02 -4.57 -4.16
N LEU A 41 -27.70 -3.30 -4.45
CA LEU A 41 -26.55 -2.60 -3.89
C LEU A 41 -26.87 -1.86 -2.60
N HIS A 42 -28.13 -1.77 -2.19
CA HIS A 42 -28.57 -0.99 -1.03
C HIS A 42 -28.07 0.47 -1.09
N THR A 43 -28.13 1.09 -2.29
CA THR A 43 -27.57 2.41 -2.54
C THR A 43 -28.14 3.50 -1.64
N GLY A 44 -29.44 3.45 -1.34
CA GLY A 44 -30.07 4.38 -0.40
C GLY A 44 -29.43 4.34 1.00
N THR A 45 -29.19 3.13 1.52
CA THR A 45 -28.51 2.95 2.83
C THR A 45 -27.04 3.36 2.73
N LEU A 46 -26.34 2.90 1.69
CA LEU A 46 -24.90 3.16 1.53
C LEU A 46 -24.60 4.66 1.46
N LEU A 47 -25.39 5.43 0.71
CA LEU A 47 -25.22 6.87 0.53
C LEU A 47 -25.76 7.70 1.71
N ALA A 48 -26.39 7.07 2.70
CA ALA A 48 -26.86 7.70 3.93
C ALA A 48 -25.98 7.37 5.16
N LEU A 49 -24.86 6.67 4.98
CA LEU A 49 -23.95 6.30 6.08
C LEU A 49 -23.01 7.44 6.50
N GLN A 50 -22.94 8.51 5.73
CA GLN A 50 -22.10 9.67 6.04
C GLN A 50 -22.89 10.66 6.89
N SER A 51 -22.17 11.48 7.68
CA SER A 51 -22.80 12.56 8.46
C SER A 51 -23.58 13.51 7.57
N PRO A 52 -24.79 13.91 7.97
CA PRO A 52 -25.56 14.96 7.29
C PRO A 52 -24.76 16.26 7.16
N GLU A 53 -25.08 17.08 6.16
CA GLU A 53 -24.31 18.30 5.89
C GLU A 53 -24.30 19.29 7.06
N ASP A 54 -25.41 19.39 7.78
CA ASP A 54 -25.60 20.28 8.95
C ASP A 54 -24.91 19.78 10.23
N GLU A 55 -24.51 18.48 10.27
CA GLU A 55 -23.77 17.90 11.40
C GLU A 55 -22.26 17.87 11.16
N ARG A 56 -21.79 18.09 9.94
CA ARG A 56 -20.38 18.05 9.60
C ARG A 56 -19.62 19.24 10.15
N VAL A 57 -18.46 19.00 10.76
CA VAL A 57 -17.60 20.04 11.33
C VAL A 57 -16.78 20.79 10.27
N SER A 58 -16.60 20.21 9.07
CA SER A 58 -15.94 20.83 7.92
C SER A 58 -16.43 20.22 6.62
N HIS A 59 -16.19 20.93 5.49
CA HIS A 59 -16.47 20.42 4.14
C HIS A 59 -15.75 19.09 3.87
N ASP A 60 -14.49 18.98 4.29
CA ASP A 60 -13.63 17.83 4.01
C ASP A 60 -13.99 16.58 4.82
N GLU A 61 -14.86 16.70 5.83
CA GLU A 61 -15.29 15.55 6.63
C GLU A 61 -16.01 14.50 5.79
N LEU A 62 -16.81 14.92 4.78
CA LEU A 62 -17.44 13.99 3.85
C LEU A 62 -16.42 13.16 3.08
N MET A 63 -15.38 13.82 2.54
CA MET A 63 -14.27 13.16 1.86
C MET A 63 -13.57 12.18 2.80
N PHE A 64 -13.27 12.61 4.04
CA PHE A 64 -12.63 11.79 5.06
C PHE A 64 -13.44 10.51 5.35
N GLN A 65 -14.74 10.63 5.57
CA GLN A 65 -15.62 9.49 5.83
C GLN A 65 -15.70 8.54 4.63
N ILE A 66 -15.94 9.06 3.42
CA ILE A 66 -16.11 8.24 2.22
C ILE A 66 -14.83 7.44 1.91
N VAL A 67 -13.66 8.06 1.97
CA VAL A 67 -12.39 7.35 1.70
C VAL A 67 -12.16 6.24 2.72
N HIS A 68 -12.41 6.48 4.00
CA HIS A 68 -12.25 5.43 5.02
C HIS A 68 -13.30 4.30 4.85
N GLN A 69 -14.54 4.63 4.53
CA GLN A 69 -15.58 3.63 4.28
C GLN A 69 -15.27 2.79 3.04
N SER A 70 -14.79 3.40 1.94
CA SER A 70 -14.39 2.65 0.75
C SER A 70 -13.23 1.70 1.04
N GLN A 71 -12.25 2.13 1.82
CA GLN A 71 -11.13 1.27 2.22
C GLN A 71 -11.58 0.09 3.08
N GLU A 72 -12.49 0.30 4.04
CA GLU A 72 -13.05 -0.80 4.84
C GLU A 72 -13.79 -1.84 3.96
N LEU A 73 -14.53 -1.39 2.95
CA LEU A 73 -15.20 -2.29 2.00
C LEU A 73 -14.20 -3.06 1.14
N TYR A 74 -13.15 -2.41 0.65
CA TYR A 74 -12.08 -3.06 -0.11
C TYR A 74 -11.26 -4.04 0.75
N LEU A 75 -10.95 -3.69 1.99
CA LEU A 75 -10.26 -4.60 2.92
C LEU A 75 -11.10 -5.83 3.25
N LYS A 76 -12.42 -5.65 3.42
CA LYS A 76 -13.36 -6.77 3.55
C LYS A 76 -13.31 -7.70 2.33
N LEU A 77 -13.32 -7.13 1.11
CA LEU A 77 -13.23 -7.92 -0.13
C LEU A 77 -11.89 -8.65 -0.21
N ALA A 78 -10.77 -7.95 0.02
CA ALA A 78 -9.43 -8.54 0.01
C ALA A 78 -9.33 -9.73 0.98
N SER A 79 -9.77 -9.55 2.22
CA SER A 79 -9.76 -10.61 3.23
C SER A 79 -10.57 -11.84 2.81
N ARG A 80 -11.73 -11.65 2.15
CA ARG A 80 -12.54 -12.76 1.64
C ARG A 80 -11.88 -13.49 0.47
N GLU A 81 -11.24 -12.77 -0.45
CA GLU A 81 -10.44 -13.39 -1.50
C GLU A 81 -9.26 -14.19 -0.91
N MET A 82 -8.61 -13.68 0.14
CA MET A 82 -7.52 -14.39 0.83
C MET A 82 -7.98 -15.69 1.47
N VAL A 83 -9.18 -15.74 2.06
CA VAL A 83 -9.78 -16.99 2.58
C VAL A 83 -9.98 -18.01 1.45
N GLU A 84 -10.47 -17.59 0.29
CA GLU A 84 -10.60 -18.47 -0.86
C GLU A 84 -9.23 -18.95 -1.39
N VAL A 85 -8.19 -18.10 -1.32
CA VAL A 85 -6.82 -18.52 -1.66
C VAL A 85 -6.33 -19.63 -0.74
N VAL A 86 -6.62 -19.57 0.56
CA VAL A 86 -6.31 -20.67 1.50
C VAL A 86 -6.94 -21.97 1.01
N ALA A 87 -8.24 -21.96 0.67
CA ALA A 87 -8.94 -23.14 0.19
C ALA A 87 -8.38 -23.66 -1.13
N GLU A 88 -7.97 -22.78 -2.05
CA GLU A 88 -7.36 -23.16 -3.33
C GLU A 88 -5.93 -23.71 -3.15
N MET A 89 -5.14 -23.16 -2.22
CA MET A 89 -3.84 -23.71 -1.85
C MET A 89 -3.97 -25.13 -1.28
N ASP A 90 -4.93 -25.34 -0.40
CA ASP A 90 -5.18 -26.66 0.22
C ASP A 90 -5.62 -27.71 -0.82
N ARG A 91 -6.22 -27.28 -1.94
CA ARG A 91 -6.58 -28.12 -3.11
C ARG A 91 -5.49 -28.22 -4.16
N ASP A 92 -4.36 -27.55 -3.98
CA ASP A 92 -3.27 -27.44 -4.96
C ASP A 92 -3.71 -26.83 -6.31
N ALA A 93 -4.72 -25.97 -6.28
CA ALA A 93 -5.29 -25.32 -7.46
C ALA A 93 -4.55 -24.00 -7.80
N LEU A 94 -3.26 -24.09 -8.16
CA LEU A 94 -2.32 -22.94 -8.22
C LEU A 94 -2.78 -21.82 -9.18
N TRP A 95 -3.45 -22.15 -10.29
CA TRP A 95 -4.01 -21.15 -11.21
C TRP A 95 -5.09 -20.28 -10.55
N ALA A 96 -5.95 -20.88 -9.75
CA ALA A 96 -6.98 -20.16 -9.01
C ALA A 96 -6.34 -19.29 -7.91
N VAL A 97 -5.32 -19.80 -7.23
CA VAL A 97 -4.50 -19.05 -6.26
C VAL A 97 -3.95 -17.79 -6.91
N VAL A 98 -3.25 -17.90 -8.03
CA VAL A 98 -2.63 -16.75 -8.72
C VAL A 98 -3.69 -15.73 -9.16
N ALA A 99 -4.82 -16.19 -9.73
CA ALA A 99 -5.89 -15.30 -10.17
C ALA A 99 -6.52 -14.50 -9.03
N ARG A 100 -6.72 -15.14 -7.87
CA ARG A 100 -7.26 -14.45 -6.68
C ARG A 100 -6.24 -13.51 -6.04
N LEU A 101 -4.98 -13.92 -5.92
CA LEU A 101 -3.91 -13.04 -5.42
C LEU A 101 -3.76 -11.79 -6.31
N ALA A 102 -3.87 -11.93 -7.62
CA ALA A 102 -3.87 -10.78 -8.55
C ALA A 102 -5.02 -9.81 -8.25
N ARG A 103 -6.21 -10.30 -7.85
CA ARG A 103 -7.32 -9.45 -7.41
C ARG A 103 -6.99 -8.72 -6.11
N VAL A 104 -6.43 -9.42 -5.11
CA VAL A 104 -6.00 -8.82 -3.85
C VAL A 104 -4.98 -7.70 -4.11
N GLN A 105 -4.00 -7.93 -4.98
CA GLN A 105 -3.02 -6.92 -5.40
C GLN A 105 -3.70 -5.67 -5.98
N LYS A 106 -4.71 -5.84 -6.86
CA LYS A 106 -5.45 -4.71 -7.44
C LYS A 106 -6.22 -3.92 -6.39
N ILE A 107 -6.81 -4.61 -5.41
CA ILE A 107 -7.51 -3.95 -4.30
C ILE A 107 -6.52 -3.12 -3.48
N LEU A 108 -5.36 -3.67 -3.10
CA LEU A 108 -4.34 -2.96 -2.34
C LEU A 108 -3.77 -1.74 -3.10
N GLN A 109 -3.58 -1.87 -4.42
CA GLN A 109 -3.22 -0.74 -5.28
C GLN A 109 -4.30 0.35 -5.27
N CYS A 110 -5.58 -0.03 -5.30
CA CYS A 110 -6.71 0.89 -5.28
C CYS A 110 -6.74 1.70 -3.97
N ILE A 111 -6.72 1.03 -2.82
CA ILE A 111 -6.75 1.71 -1.52
C ILE A 111 -5.50 2.55 -1.27
N SER A 112 -4.35 2.16 -1.80
CA SER A 112 -3.14 2.98 -1.77
C SER A 112 -3.29 4.26 -2.59
N ALA A 113 -3.91 4.18 -3.77
CA ALA A 113 -4.16 5.33 -4.63
C ALA A 113 -5.19 6.31 -4.03
N GLU A 114 -6.18 5.81 -3.28
CA GLU A 114 -7.18 6.65 -2.60
C GLU A 114 -6.57 7.59 -1.55
N MET A 115 -5.38 7.28 -1.01
CA MET A 115 -4.67 8.16 -0.08
C MET A 115 -4.39 9.54 -0.71
N ALA A 116 -4.20 9.62 -2.02
CA ALA A 116 -3.98 10.88 -2.73
C ALA A 116 -5.20 11.84 -2.62
N ILE A 117 -6.41 11.32 -2.43
CA ILE A 117 -7.60 12.13 -2.19
C ILE A 117 -7.49 12.82 -0.83
N LEU A 118 -7.11 12.09 0.21
CA LEU A 118 -6.92 12.64 1.57
C LEU A 118 -5.75 13.63 1.64
N GLU A 119 -4.74 13.48 0.78
CA GLU A 119 -3.61 14.40 0.70
C GLU A 119 -3.99 15.81 0.21
N THR A 120 -5.16 15.98 -0.36
CA THR A 120 -5.70 17.29 -0.76
C THR A 120 -6.15 18.15 0.41
N MET A 121 -6.40 17.52 1.57
CA MET A 121 -6.79 18.18 2.80
C MET A 121 -5.62 18.93 3.42
N THR A 122 -5.86 20.17 3.90
CA THR A 122 -4.83 20.92 4.61
C THR A 122 -4.65 20.42 6.06
N PRO A 123 -3.48 20.64 6.69
CA PRO A 123 -3.29 20.33 8.11
C PRO A 123 -4.31 21.02 9.03
N SER A 124 -4.73 22.24 8.71
CA SER A 124 -5.74 22.98 9.49
C SER A 124 -7.12 22.34 9.43
N ASP A 125 -7.55 21.90 8.23
CA ASP A 125 -8.85 21.25 8.03
C ASP A 125 -8.88 19.90 8.75
N TYR A 126 -7.78 19.14 8.67
CA TYR A 126 -7.65 17.90 9.43
C TYR A 126 -7.74 18.11 10.94
N GLN A 127 -7.14 19.20 11.50
CA GLN A 127 -7.24 19.48 12.93
C GLN A 127 -8.67 19.77 13.39
N VAL A 128 -9.52 20.32 12.51
CA VAL A 128 -10.96 20.50 12.79
C VAL A 128 -11.65 19.14 12.90
N ILE A 129 -11.47 18.27 11.88
CA ILE A 129 -12.04 16.92 11.87
C ILE A 129 -11.54 16.10 13.05
N ARG A 130 -10.24 16.15 13.32
CA ARG A 130 -9.58 15.37 14.37
C ARG A 130 -10.18 15.60 15.75
N ARG A 131 -10.67 16.82 16.05
CA ARG A 131 -11.32 17.12 17.34
C ARG A 131 -12.65 16.42 17.52
N SER A 132 -13.34 16.08 16.42
CA SER A 132 -14.64 15.38 16.45
C SER A 132 -14.50 13.85 16.48
N LEU A 133 -13.30 13.29 16.17
CA LEU A 133 -13.09 11.85 16.09
C LEU A 133 -12.99 11.14 17.46
N GLY A 134 -12.97 11.88 18.57
CA GLY A 134 -12.78 11.29 19.89
C GLY A 134 -11.41 10.61 20.00
N ASN A 135 -11.40 9.34 20.39
CA ASN A 135 -10.18 8.50 20.44
C ASN A 135 -9.99 7.64 19.19
N GLY A 136 -10.83 7.80 18.16
CA GLY A 136 -10.82 6.99 16.96
C GLY A 136 -9.47 7.00 16.25
N SER A 137 -8.83 5.85 16.18
CA SER A 137 -7.53 5.64 15.52
C SER A 137 -7.67 4.68 14.35
N GLY A 138 -6.90 4.90 13.29
CA GLY A 138 -6.82 3.95 12.16
C GLY A 138 -6.37 2.54 12.58
N GLN A 139 -5.84 2.39 13.80
CA GLN A 139 -5.49 1.07 14.37
C GLN A 139 -6.71 0.26 14.79
N GLU A 140 -7.86 0.91 14.97
CA GLU A 140 -9.13 0.27 15.29
C GLU A 140 -9.83 -0.29 14.03
N SER A 141 -9.30 -0.04 12.83
CA SER A 141 -9.87 -0.52 11.57
C SER A 141 -10.11 -2.04 11.62
N PRO A 142 -11.38 -2.50 11.54
CA PRO A 142 -11.68 -3.93 11.50
C PRO A 142 -11.17 -4.57 10.19
N GLY A 143 -11.18 -3.83 9.08
CA GLY A 143 -10.67 -4.30 7.80
C GLY A 143 -9.17 -4.57 7.84
N TYR A 144 -8.37 -3.66 8.41
CA TYR A 144 -6.94 -3.86 8.60
C TYR A 144 -6.63 -5.11 9.43
N ASN A 145 -7.29 -5.25 10.59
CA ASN A 145 -7.06 -6.38 11.49
C ASN A 145 -7.51 -7.71 10.86
N THR A 146 -8.64 -7.72 10.15
CA THR A 146 -9.16 -8.90 9.45
C THR A 146 -8.22 -9.33 8.32
N LEU A 147 -7.67 -8.39 7.55
CA LEU A 147 -6.73 -8.69 6.48
C LEU A 147 -5.43 -9.30 7.02
N ARG A 148 -4.88 -8.77 8.10
CA ARG A 148 -3.70 -9.35 8.75
C ARG A 148 -3.96 -10.77 9.24
N HIS A 149 -5.09 -11.02 9.88
CA HIS A 149 -5.47 -12.36 10.32
C HIS A 149 -5.67 -13.33 9.14
N ALA A 150 -6.23 -12.86 8.03
CA ALA A 150 -6.33 -13.66 6.81
C ALA A 150 -4.95 -13.98 6.21
N ALA A 151 -3.98 -13.07 6.35
CA ALA A 151 -2.59 -13.29 5.91
C ALA A 151 -1.90 -14.39 6.73
N ASP A 152 -2.12 -14.45 8.05
CA ASP A 152 -1.62 -15.55 8.89
C ASP A 152 -2.16 -16.90 8.38
N GLY A 153 -3.43 -16.94 7.97
CA GLY A 153 -4.05 -18.12 7.35
C GLY A 153 -3.41 -18.51 6.02
N LEU A 154 -3.04 -17.50 5.19
CA LEU A 154 -2.33 -17.74 3.93
C LEU A 154 -0.91 -18.26 4.14
N GLU A 155 -0.16 -17.73 5.10
CA GLU A 155 1.18 -18.21 5.44
C GLU A 155 1.11 -19.68 5.86
N SER A 156 0.17 -20.03 6.75
CA SER A 156 -0.05 -21.43 7.16
C SER A 156 -0.48 -22.33 5.99
N ALA A 157 -1.27 -21.84 5.03
CA ALA A 157 -1.65 -22.61 3.85
C ALA A 157 -0.47 -22.83 2.91
N MET A 158 0.40 -21.83 2.75
CA MET A 158 1.65 -21.96 2.00
C MET A 158 2.55 -23.02 2.61
N GLU A 159 2.74 -23.03 3.92
CA GLU A 159 3.52 -24.05 4.63
C GLU A 159 2.97 -25.46 4.36
N ARG A 160 1.66 -25.66 4.51
CA ARG A 160 1.02 -26.97 4.20
C ARG A 160 1.18 -27.36 2.72
N MET A 161 1.13 -26.39 1.80
CA MET A 161 1.36 -26.63 0.37
C MET A 161 2.79 -27.11 0.12
N LEU A 162 3.79 -26.48 0.72
CA LEU A 162 5.21 -26.89 0.62
C LEU A 162 5.44 -28.29 1.21
N GLU A 163 4.86 -28.57 2.37
CA GLU A 163 4.91 -29.90 3.01
C GLU A 163 4.33 -30.99 2.09
N ARG A 164 3.14 -30.77 1.49
CA ARG A 164 2.52 -31.74 0.56
C ARG A 164 3.38 -31.99 -0.66
N ARG A 165 4.10 -30.97 -1.14
CA ARG A 165 5.01 -31.09 -2.28
C ARG A 165 6.40 -31.61 -1.90
N GLY A 166 6.67 -31.80 -0.60
CA GLY A 166 7.95 -32.30 -0.08
C GLY A 166 9.13 -31.40 -0.37
N VAL A 167 8.91 -30.07 -0.40
CA VAL A 167 9.94 -29.07 -0.70
C VAL A 167 9.95 -27.99 0.39
N THR A 168 11.13 -27.49 0.68
CA THR A 168 11.34 -26.33 1.55
C THR A 168 11.26 -25.04 0.75
N LEU A 169 10.99 -23.92 1.44
CA LEU A 169 10.97 -22.61 0.80
C LEU A 169 12.32 -22.25 0.16
N LEU A 170 13.44 -22.64 0.79
CA LEU A 170 14.78 -22.45 0.23
C LEU A 170 14.95 -23.20 -1.08
N GLU A 171 14.47 -24.44 -1.19
CA GLU A 171 14.52 -25.23 -2.41
C GLU A 171 13.66 -24.61 -3.52
N VAL A 172 12.49 -24.05 -3.19
CA VAL A 172 11.66 -23.31 -4.15
C VAL A 172 12.41 -22.17 -4.83
N TYR A 173 13.26 -21.47 -4.05
CA TYR A 173 14.04 -20.34 -4.56
C TYR A 173 15.43 -20.72 -5.08
N SER A 174 15.87 -21.95 -4.88
CA SER A 174 17.14 -22.45 -5.40
C SER A 174 17.11 -22.74 -6.91
N ALA A 175 18.29 -22.88 -7.51
CA ALA A 175 18.38 -23.25 -8.93
C ALA A 175 17.74 -24.61 -9.17
N GLY A 176 16.80 -24.68 -10.13
CA GLY A 176 16.04 -25.89 -10.43
C GLY A 176 14.82 -26.13 -9.56
N GLY A 177 14.52 -25.25 -8.59
CA GLY A 177 13.30 -25.33 -7.78
C GLY A 177 12.01 -25.21 -8.59
N PRO A 178 10.88 -25.70 -8.05
CA PRO A 178 9.58 -25.76 -8.76
C PRO A 178 9.08 -24.37 -9.12
N ALA A 179 8.97 -24.09 -10.42
CA ALA A 179 8.64 -22.77 -10.94
C ALA A 179 7.21 -22.33 -10.62
N ASP A 180 6.28 -23.27 -10.54
CA ASP A 180 4.87 -23.06 -10.19
C ASP A 180 4.74 -22.57 -8.73
N LEU A 181 5.40 -23.24 -7.79
CA LEU A 181 5.41 -22.83 -6.38
C LEU A 181 6.13 -21.49 -6.19
N ARG A 182 7.27 -21.30 -6.88
CA ARG A 182 7.98 -20.02 -6.84
C ARG A 182 7.08 -18.89 -7.35
N HIS A 183 6.32 -19.11 -8.42
CA HIS A 183 5.39 -18.11 -8.92
C HIS A 183 4.32 -17.74 -7.89
N VAL A 184 3.74 -18.72 -7.19
CA VAL A 184 2.78 -18.47 -6.10
C VAL A 184 3.43 -17.66 -4.97
N CYS A 185 4.63 -18.05 -4.53
CA CYS A 185 5.36 -17.33 -3.49
C CYS A 185 5.64 -15.86 -3.90
N GLU A 186 6.03 -15.61 -5.16
CA GLU A 186 6.25 -14.25 -5.65
C GLU A 186 4.93 -13.44 -5.75
N GLN A 187 3.79 -14.07 -6.01
CA GLN A 187 2.49 -13.39 -5.94
C GLN A 187 2.14 -12.99 -4.49
N LEU A 188 2.46 -13.82 -3.50
CA LEU A 188 2.33 -13.46 -2.09
C LEU A 188 3.24 -12.28 -1.71
N VAL A 189 4.50 -12.29 -2.16
CA VAL A 189 5.41 -11.14 -1.98
C VAL A 189 4.83 -9.87 -2.57
N THR A 190 4.26 -9.93 -3.77
CA THR A 190 3.63 -8.76 -4.40
C THR A 190 2.41 -8.26 -3.61
N VAL A 191 1.64 -9.15 -2.98
CA VAL A 191 0.56 -8.77 -2.05
C VAL A 191 1.13 -8.05 -0.84
N ASP A 192 2.19 -8.58 -0.24
CA ASP A 192 2.85 -7.96 0.91
C ASP A 192 3.43 -6.57 0.59
N GLU A 193 4.12 -6.44 -0.55
CA GLU A 193 4.61 -5.14 -1.04
C GLU A 193 3.46 -4.14 -1.23
N GLY A 194 2.34 -4.58 -1.81
CA GLY A 194 1.16 -3.74 -1.97
C GLY A 194 0.57 -3.28 -0.63
N PHE A 195 0.54 -4.18 0.35
CA PHE A 195 0.09 -3.86 1.70
C PHE A 195 1.03 -2.86 2.40
N GLN A 196 2.34 -3.11 2.35
CA GLN A 196 3.33 -2.19 2.91
C GLN A 196 3.31 -0.83 2.21
N GLY A 197 3.08 -0.81 0.88
CA GLY A 197 2.91 0.40 0.09
C GLY A 197 1.72 1.24 0.57
N TRP A 198 0.57 0.61 0.87
CA TRP A 198 -0.58 1.27 1.46
C TRP A 198 -0.28 1.84 2.86
N LEU A 199 0.39 1.07 3.74
CA LEU A 199 0.81 1.55 5.06
C LEU A 199 1.79 2.73 4.95
N TYR A 200 2.69 2.71 3.96
CA TYR A 200 3.61 3.81 3.71
C TYR A 200 2.88 5.07 3.23
N ALA A 201 1.92 4.93 2.32
CA ALA A 201 1.08 6.04 1.88
C ALA A 201 0.31 6.67 3.07
N HIS A 202 -0.27 5.83 3.93
CA HIS A 202 -0.91 6.29 5.17
C HIS A 202 0.08 7.02 6.10
N PHE A 203 1.29 6.49 6.28
CA PHE A 203 2.32 7.15 7.08
C PHE A 203 2.70 8.53 6.51
N GLN A 204 2.83 8.65 5.19
CA GLN A 204 3.11 9.93 4.54
C GLN A 204 1.96 10.92 4.74
N LEU A 205 0.71 10.47 4.68
CA LEU A 205 -0.46 11.28 4.99
C LEU A 205 -0.42 11.78 6.45
N VAL A 206 -0.15 10.91 7.42
CA VAL A 206 0.00 11.28 8.85
C VAL A 206 1.12 12.31 9.02
N ARG A 207 2.26 12.10 8.36
CA ARG A 207 3.38 13.06 8.37
C ARG A 207 2.98 14.42 7.79
N ARG A 208 2.18 14.41 6.74
CA ARG A 208 1.69 15.63 6.06
C ARG A 208 0.68 16.41 6.90
N THR A 209 -0.17 15.73 7.67
CA THR A 209 -1.31 16.32 8.40
C THR A 209 -1.00 16.69 9.85
N ILE A 210 -0.33 15.80 10.59
CA ILE A 210 -0.02 16.02 12.01
C ILE A 210 1.49 16.04 12.34
N GLY A 211 2.32 15.61 11.39
CA GLY A 211 3.75 15.44 11.61
C GLY A 211 4.09 14.14 12.36
N VAL A 212 5.37 13.78 12.34
CA VAL A 212 5.89 12.56 13.00
C VAL A 212 7.03 12.98 13.94
N ASP A 213 6.73 12.98 15.23
CA ASP A 213 7.68 13.31 16.32
C ASP A 213 7.28 12.55 17.59
N ARG A 214 8.21 12.43 18.56
CA ARG A 214 7.94 11.78 19.86
C ARG A 214 6.86 12.49 20.67
N SER A 215 6.73 13.79 20.51
CA SER A 215 5.70 14.62 21.18
C SER A 215 4.33 14.50 20.53
N VAL A 216 4.27 14.11 19.26
CA VAL A 216 3.01 13.94 18.51
C VAL A 216 2.42 12.56 18.78
N LYS A 217 1.21 12.55 19.33
CA LYS A 217 0.47 11.33 19.62
C LYS A 217 -0.70 11.17 18.65
N ALA A 218 -0.97 9.93 18.24
CA ALA A 218 -2.23 9.55 17.62
C ALA A 218 -3.38 9.71 18.62
N LEU A 219 -4.63 9.60 18.16
CA LEU A 219 -5.79 9.78 19.04
C LEU A 219 -5.91 8.69 20.11
N ASP A 220 -5.39 7.49 19.85
CA ASP A 220 -5.25 6.40 20.81
C ASP A 220 -4.12 6.61 21.84
N GLY A 221 -3.41 7.73 21.79
CA GLY A 221 -2.33 8.08 22.69
C GLY A 221 -0.95 7.52 22.31
N LEU A 222 -0.84 6.68 21.29
CA LEU A 222 0.44 6.13 20.84
C LEU A 222 1.27 7.19 20.10
N PRO A 223 2.60 7.23 20.28
CA PRO A 223 3.46 8.11 19.52
C PRO A 223 3.34 7.85 18.01
N SER A 224 3.26 8.91 17.21
CA SER A 224 3.16 8.81 15.74
C SER A 224 4.33 8.03 15.11
N GLN A 225 5.47 7.95 15.77
CA GLN A 225 6.63 7.14 15.36
C GLN A 225 6.37 5.63 15.36
N VAL A 226 5.41 5.12 16.14
CA VAL A 226 5.04 3.70 16.15
C VAL A 226 4.51 3.26 14.78
N LEU A 227 3.88 4.16 14.02
CA LEU A 227 3.44 3.88 12.65
C LEU A 227 4.62 3.50 11.75
N ALA A 228 5.76 4.17 11.89
CA ALA A 228 6.98 3.84 11.12
C ALA A 228 7.48 2.41 11.39
N ALA A 229 7.42 1.95 12.65
CA ALA A 229 7.81 0.60 13.00
C ALA A 229 6.85 -0.46 12.40
N ARG A 230 5.55 -0.15 12.35
CA ARG A 230 4.53 -1.05 11.78
C ARG A 230 4.64 -1.25 10.27
N MET A 231 5.12 -0.24 9.54
CA MET A 231 5.36 -0.36 8.08
C MET A 231 6.38 -1.44 7.73
N ASN A 232 7.28 -1.78 8.67
CA ASN A 232 8.31 -2.78 8.46
C ASN A 232 7.87 -4.20 8.89
N LEU A 233 6.60 -4.39 9.29
CA LEU A 233 6.07 -5.69 9.66
C LEU A 233 5.43 -6.34 8.43
N PRO A 234 6.08 -7.33 7.81
CA PRO A 234 5.55 -8.00 6.64
C PRO A 234 4.31 -8.84 7.00
N LEU A 235 3.51 -9.17 5.99
CA LEU A 235 2.43 -10.16 6.10
C LEU A 235 3.00 -11.59 6.09
N PHE A 236 4.00 -11.84 5.23
CA PHE A 236 4.58 -13.17 4.99
C PHE A 236 6.07 -13.16 5.31
N ARG A 237 6.38 -13.25 6.59
CA ARG A 237 7.75 -13.12 7.07
C ARG A 237 8.71 -14.15 6.49
N ALA A 238 8.29 -15.41 6.38
CA ALA A 238 9.11 -16.49 5.86
C ALA A 238 9.61 -16.21 4.43
N LEU A 239 8.78 -15.55 3.60
CA LEU A 239 9.17 -15.18 2.23
C LEU A 239 10.27 -14.12 2.18
N TRP A 240 10.35 -13.24 3.18
CA TRP A 240 11.44 -12.27 3.28
C TRP A 240 12.70 -12.89 3.90
N ASP A 241 12.54 -13.74 4.90
CA ASP A 241 13.66 -14.40 5.59
C ASP A 241 14.43 -15.33 4.65
N VAL A 242 13.75 -16.04 3.73
CA VAL A 242 14.44 -16.91 2.74
C VAL A 242 15.39 -16.12 1.81
N ARG A 243 15.11 -14.86 1.51
CA ARG A 243 16.01 -14.01 0.71
C ARG A 243 17.31 -13.69 1.45
N VAL A 244 17.20 -13.50 2.77
CA VAL A 244 18.36 -13.31 3.64
C VAL A 244 19.20 -14.60 3.68
N GLU A 245 18.54 -15.76 3.80
CA GLU A 245 19.20 -17.06 3.79
C GLU A 245 19.94 -17.34 2.48
N LEU A 246 19.29 -17.09 1.34
CA LEU A 246 19.90 -17.21 0.01
C LEU A 246 21.13 -16.30 -0.13
N THR A 247 21.02 -15.06 0.35
CA THR A 247 22.12 -14.10 0.30
C THR A 247 23.27 -14.51 1.20
N ALA A 248 22.99 -15.02 2.39
CA ALA A 248 24.02 -15.51 3.31
C ALA A 248 24.72 -16.77 2.79
N GLY A 249 24.01 -17.64 2.05
CA GLY A 249 24.56 -18.84 1.39
C GLY A 249 25.42 -18.52 0.16
N TRP A 250 25.30 -17.31 -0.39
CA TRP A 250 26.06 -16.92 -1.58
C TRP A 250 27.53 -16.70 -1.25
N LYS A 251 28.40 -17.48 -1.86
CA LYS A 251 29.85 -17.28 -1.78
C LYS A 251 30.33 -16.45 -2.96
N ARG A 252 30.99 -15.36 -2.66
CA ARG A 252 31.58 -14.51 -3.67
C ARG A 252 32.78 -15.26 -4.33
N GLU A 253 32.52 -15.85 -5.47
CA GLU A 253 33.62 -16.42 -6.28
C GLU A 253 34.47 -15.26 -6.80
N GLY A 254 35.81 -15.38 -6.64
CA GLY A 254 36.75 -14.37 -7.11
C GLY A 254 37.22 -13.31 -6.11
N GLY A 255 36.72 -13.33 -4.87
CA GLY A 255 37.32 -12.66 -3.70
C GLY A 255 37.67 -11.18 -3.83
N TYR A 256 36.88 -10.36 -4.48
CA TYR A 256 37.12 -8.91 -4.50
C TYR A 256 36.93 -8.32 -3.10
N ALA A 257 37.98 -7.68 -2.58
CA ALA A 257 37.85 -6.88 -1.38
C ALA A 257 36.88 -5.69 -1.61
N PRO A 258 36.21 -5.18 -0.57
CA PRO A 258 35.42 -3.96 -0.70
C PRO A 258 36.27 -2.84 -1.34
N GLY A 259 35.73 -2.21 -2.41
CA GLY A 259 36.43 -1.17 -3.16
C GLY A 259 37.37 -1.65 -4.26
N ALA A 260 37.62 -2.97 -4.41
CA ALA A 260 38.38 -3.49 -5.55
C ALA A 260 37.57 -3.37 -6.85
N HIS A 261 38.19 -2.80 -7.86
CA HIS A 261 37.60 -2.74 -9.20
C HIS A 261 37.59 -4.13 -9.85
N ARG A 262 36.51 -4.46 -10.53
CA ARG A 262 36.45 -5.65 -11.38
C ARG A 262 37.49 -5.48 -12.48
N PRO A 263 38.40 -6.46 -12.74
CA PRO A 263 39.28 -6.36 -13.89
C PRO A 263 38.41 -6.23 -15.15
N SER A 264 38.72 -5.25 -16.00
CA SER A 264 38.06 -5.14 -17.29
C SER A 264 38.39 -6.41 -18.06
N THR A 265 37.39 -7.18 -18.40
CA THR A 265 37.51 -8.25 -19.37
C THR A 265 37.49 -7.59 -20.73
N ASP A 266 38.64 -7.23 -21.27
CA ASP A 266 38.80 -6.73 -22.65
C ASP A 266 38.31 -7.74 -23.72
N ALA A 267 37.75 -8.86 -23.30
CA ALA A 267 37.28 -9.95 -24.14
C ALA A 267 35.81 -9.79 -24.64
N HIS A 268 35.09 -8.77 -24.24
CA HIS A 268 33.69 -8.53 -24.68
C HIS A 268 33.41 -7.06 -25.02
N GLU A 269 34.26 -6.46 -25.86
CA GLU A 269 33.75 -5.39 -26.69
C GLU A 269 32.76 -6.00 -27.70
N PRO A 270 31.46 -5.68 -27.66
CA PRO A 270 30.60 -6.03 -28.78
C PRO A 270 31.14 -5.28 -29.98
N ARG A 271 31.64 -6.02 -31.00
CA ARG A 271 31.92 -5.45 -32.33
C ARG A 271 30.62 -4.82 -32.81
N VAL A 272 30.50 -3.51 -32.66
CA VAL A 272 29.43 -2.73 -33.28
C VAL A 272 29.68 -2.76 -34.76
N GLY A 273 29.09 -3.76 -35.43
CA GLY A 273 29.00 -3.82 -36.88
C GLY A 273 27.99 -2.81 -37.35
N GLY A 274 28.37 -1.87 -38.18
CA GLY A 274 27.52 -1.19 -39.14
C GLY A 274 26.66 -0.05 -38.60
N GLY A 275 27.15 1.15 -38.79
CA GLY A 275 26.64 2.44 -38.43
C GLY A 275 25.20 2.77 -38.77
N CYS A 276 24.62 3.53 -37.92
CA CYS A 276 23.62 4.54 -38.24
C CYS A 276 24.32 5.93 -38.17
N PRO A 277 24.41 6.70 -39.27
CA PRO A 277 25.13 7.96 -39.28
C PRO A 277 24.20 9.11 -38.87
N MET A 278 23.89 9.24 -37.60
CA MET A 278 23.27 10.47 -37.08
C MET A 278 23.61 10.69 -35.60
N HIS A 279 24.88 10.97 -35.30
CA HIS A 279 25.27 11.69 -34.07
C HIS A 279 26.73 12.13 -34.17
N ALA A 280 26.98 13.00 -35.14
CA ALA A 280 28.22 13.79 -35.15
C ALA A 280 27.79 15.26 -35.11
N MET A 281 27.63 15.80 -33.91
CA MET A 281 27.78 17.22 -33.59
C MET A 281 27.60 17.42 -32.07
N HIS A 282 28.70 17.79 -31.50
CA HIS A 282 28.96 18.60 -30.32
C HIS A 282 29.94 17.94 -29.34
N SER A 283 31.21 18.03 -29.73
CA SER A 283 32.30 18.06 -28.74
C SER A 283 32.80 19.50 -28.68
N SER A 284 32.51 20.21 -27.62
CA SER A 284 33.27 21.41 -27.25
C SER A 284 33.55 21.40 -25.76
N HIS A 285 34.82 21.47 -25.49
CA HIS A 285 35.53 21.57 -24.21
C HIS A 285 34.81 22.33 -23.10
N ALA A 286 34.79 21.74 -21.89
CA ALA A 286 34.79 22.51 -20.66
C ALA A 286 35.76 21.88 -19.66
N ALA A 287 36.65 22.71 -19.16
CA ALA A 287 37.74 22.38 -18.26
C ALA A 287 37.25 21.92 -16.89
N HIS A 288 37.95 20.93 -16.36
CA HIS A 288 37.77 20.34 -15.05
C HIS A 288 38.32 21.28 -13.97
N VAL A 289 37.45 21.75 -13.06
CA VAL A 289 37.82 22.41 -11.81
C VAL A 289 37.55 21.45 -10.67
N PRO A 290 38.52 21.10 -9.83
CA PRO A 290 38.28 20.18 -8.70
C PRO A 290 37.64 20.92 -7.51
N HIS A 291 36.52 20.40 -7.03
CA HIS A 291 35.92 20.83 -5.75
C HIS A 291 36.46 19.97 -4.59
N PRO A 292 36.72 20.55 -3.41
CA PRO A 292 37.22 19.85 -2.25
C PRO A 292 36.11 19.03 -1.56
N HIS A 293 36.46 17.81 -1.13
CA HIS A 293 35.63 16.92 -0.36
C HIS A 293 35.40 17.44 1.06
N PRO A 294 34.18 17.37 1.62
CA PRO A 294 33.97 17.48 3.05
C PRO A 294 34.21 16.13 3.75
N ALA A 295 34.75 16.22 4.96
CA ALA A 295 35.12 15.10 5.82
C ALA A 295 33.91 14.26 6.29
N PRO A 296 34.11 12.98 6.67
CA PRO A 296 33.02 12.09 7.05
C PRO A 296 32.53 12.38 8.48
N HIS A 297 31.23 12.67 8.61
CA HIS A 297 30.57 12.67 9.92
C HIS A 297 30.17 11.24 10.31
N ALA A 298 30.61 10.83 11.50
CA ALA A 298 30.28 9.57 12.15
C ALA A 298 28.77 9.47 12.45
N HIS A 299 28.11 8.48 11.85
CA HIS A 299 26.83 7.98 12.31
C HIS A 299 26.98 6.52 12.78
N ALA A 300 27.37 6.39 14.05
CA ALA A 300 27.22 5.14 14.79
C ALA A 300 26.34 5.49 16.01
N SER A 301 25.10 5.01 16.05
CA SER A 301 24.32 4.64 17.22
C SER A 301 22.81 4.78 17.00
N ALA A 302 22.24 3.94 16.14
CA ALA A 302 20.77 3.77 16.11
C ALA A 302 20.33 2.29 16.16
N PHE A 303 21.27 1.34 16.16
CA PHE A 303 20.93 -0.10 16.11
C PHE A 303 20.92 -0.82 17.47
N ALA A 304 21.43 -0.20 18.54
CA ALA A 304 21.55 -0.88 19.84
C ALA A 304 20.26 -0.85 20.71
N HIS A 305 19.29 0.02 20.40
CA HIS A 305 18.12 0.21 21.29
C HIS A 305 16.89 -0.64 20.93
N ALA A 306 16.93 -1.34 19.78
CA ALA A 306 15.81 -2.19 19.35
C ALA A 306 15.85 -3.61 19.97
N GLN A 307 16.95 -4.02 20.57
CA GLN A 307 17.10 -5.35 21.20
C GLN A 307 16.66 -5.41 22.65
N GLU A 308 16.64 -4.30 23.38
CA GLU A 308 16.27 -4.31 24.81
C GLU A 308 14.77 -4.35 25.09
N LEU A 309 13.92 -4.07 24.11
CA LEU A 309 12.46 -4.13 24.28
C LEU A 309 11.86 -5.51 24.08
N ARG A 310 12.66 -6.53 23.77
CA ARG A 310 12.21 -7.94 23.62
C ARG A 310 12.29 -8.81 24.86
N SER A 311 12.84 -8.29 25.97
CA SER A 311 13.01 -9.08 27.22
C SER A 311 12.05 -8.71 28.35
N GLN A 312 11.06 -7.85 28.12
CA GLN A 312 10.09 -7.42 29.13
C GLN A 312 8.65 -7.47 28.60
N SER A 313 8.24 -8.62 28.06
CA SER A 313 6.82 -8.96 27.95
C SER A 313 6.65 -10.46 27.85
#